data_1a2f3a0b9e908f592b6b1e172cd399d2
#
_entry.id   1a2f3a0b9e908f592b6b1e172cd399d2
#
_cell.length_a   1.000
_cell.length_b   1.000
_cell.length_c   1.000
_cell.angle_alpha   90.00
_cell.angle_beta   90.00
_cell.angle_gamma   90.00
#
_symmetry.space_group_name_H-M   'P 1'
#
loop_
_entity.id
_entity.type
_entity.pdbx_description
1 polymer ?
#
loop_
_entity_poly.entity_id
_entity_poly.type
_entity_poly.pdbx_seq_one_letter_code
_entity_poly.pdbx_strand_id
1 'polypeptide(L)'
;MGARDSLREHWPEYLMEAWALGTFMVAAGVAATVLGSPKWPLRKTIPDEALRNVVAGIGMGLTAVGIIHSPWGKRSGAHMNPAVTVTFLRLGKTHPWDALFYIVAQTLGGTLGVLLVAALLGAAFTDPPVTYATTVPGPAGPVAAFLAELVISGALMFVLLAFAGSARLAGFTGIAAGRYTV
;
A
#
# COMPACT_ATOMS: atom_id res chain seq x y z
N MET A 1 -9.89 -26.07 4.44
CA MET A 1 -8.68 -25.98 3.62
C MET A 1 -7.47 -25.90 4.54
N GLY A 2 -6.46 -26.76 4.37
CA GLY A 2 -5.23 -26.72 5.16
C GLY A 2 -4.20 -25.74 4.58
N ALA A 3 -3.12 -25.46 5.33
CA ALA A 3 -2.07 -24.55 4.87
C ALA A 3 -1.44 -24.97 3.52
N ARG A 4 -1.23 -26.27 3.33
CA ARG A 4 -0.65 -26.81 2.08
C ARG A 4 -1.59 -26.62 0.89
N ASP A 5 -2.88 -26.80 1.11
CA ASP A 5 -3.88 -26.67 0.06
C ASP A 5 -3.99 -25.19 -0.36
N SER A 6 -4.11 -24.24 0.60
CA SER A 6 -4.09 -22.80 0.34
C SER A 6 -2.84 -22.40 -0.46
N LEU A 7 -1.67 -22.84 -0.01
CA LEU A 7 -0.41 -22.50 -0.69
C LEU A 7 -0.38 -23.04 -2.12
N ARG A 8 -0.87 -24.26 -2.34
CA ARG A 8 -0.86 -24.90 -3.66
C ARG A 8 -1.86 -24.24 -4.62
N GLU A 9 -3.01 -23.85 -4.12
CA GLU A 9 -4.10 -23.32 -4.94
C GLU A 9 -3.94 -21.83 -5.22
N HIS A 10 -3.45 -21.03 -4.24
CA HIS A 10 -3.46 -19.57 -4.30
C HIS A 10 -2.06 -18.93 -4.35
N TRP A 11 -0.97 -19.69 -4.56
CA TRP A 11 0.38 -19.10 -4.63
C TRP A 11 0.54 -17.98 -5.65
N PRO A 12 -0.18 -17.95 -6.81
CA PRO A 12 -0.05 -16.85 -7.74
C PRO A 12 -0.58 -15.53 -7.13
N GLU A 13 -1.68 -15.60 -6.37
CA GLU A 13 -2.27 -14.45 -5.70
C GLU A 13 -1.34 -13.89 -4.62
N TYR A 14 -0.59 -14.74 -3.93
CA TYR A 14 0.43 -14.28 -2.97
C TYR A 14 1.56 -13.52 -3.65
N LEU A 15 2.03 -13.98 -4.81
CA LEU A 15 3.01 -13.24 -5.61
C LEU A 15 2.45 -11.92 -6.15
N MET A 16 1.18 -11.88 -6.51
CA MET A 16 0.52 -10.66 -6.94
C MET A 16 0.41 -9.64 -5.79
N GLU A 17 0.14 -10.08 -4.57
CA GLU A 17 0.13 -9.20 -3.39
C GLU A 17 1.54 -8.70 -3.03
N ALA A 18 2.57 -9.54 -3.16
CA ALA A 18 3.96 -9.12 -3.00
C ALA A 18 4.34 -8.04 -4.04
N TRP A 19 3.98 -8.28 -5.30
CA TRP A 19 4.17 -7.32 -6.38
C TRP A 19 3.41 -6.02 -6.13
N ALA A 20 2.16 -6.10 -5.69
CA ALA A 20 1.29 -4.96 -5.48
C ALA A 20 1.85 -4.02 -4.39
N LEU A 21 2.18 -4.56 -3.21
CA LEU A 21 2.80 -3.76 -2.15
C LEU A 21 4.22 -3.34 -2.51
N GLY A 22 5.01 -4.20 -3.16
CA GLY A 22 6.34 -3.85 -3.64
C GLY A 22 6.33 -2.66 -4.61
N THR A 23 5.43 -2.68 -5.60
CA THR A 23 5.24 -1.57 -6.55
C THR A 23 4.78 -0.30 -5.84
N PHE A 24 3.86 -0.41 -4.89
CA PHE A 24 3.40 0.72 -4.09
C PHE A 24 4.55 1.34 -3.28
N MET A 25 5.40 0.54 -2.65
CA MET A 25 6.57 1.01 -1.90
C MET A 25 7.65 1.61 -2.79
N VAL A 26 7.84 1.08 -3.99
CA VAL A 26 8.73 1.71 -5.00
C VAL A 26 8.21 3.10 -5.36
N ALA A 27 6.92 3.22 -5.68
CA ALA A 27 6.32 4.51 -6.00
C ALA A 27 6.44 5.51 -4.84
N ALA A 28 6.19 5.07 -3.60
CA ALA A 28 6.33 5.88 -2.40
C ALA A 28 7.77 6.37 -2.20
N GLY A 29 8.74 5.48 -2.32
CA GLY A 29 10.16 5.83 -2.17
C GLY A 29 10.65 6.78 -3.25
N VAL A 30 10.23 6.56 -4.51
CA VAL A 30 10.55 7.48 -5.61
C VAL A 30 9.90 8.85 -5.38
N ALA A 31 8.61 8.91 -5.04
CA ALA A 31 7.90 10.16 -4.75
C ALA A 31 8.56 10.93 -3.60
N ALA A 32 8.86 10.24 -2.49
CA ALA A 32 9.54 10.84 -1.35
C ALA A 32 10.92 11.39 -1.73
N THR A 33 11.67 10.69 -2.57
CA THR A 33 12.99 11.15 -3.01
C THR A 33 12.90 12.34 -3.95
N VAL A 34 12.05 12.25 -4.96
CA VAL A 34 11.93 13.29 -6.00
C VAL A 34 11.37 14.60 -5.42
N LEU A 35 10.43 14.51 -4.48
CA LEU A 35 9.78 15.66 -3.85
C LEU A 35 10.49 16.12 -2.57
N GLY A 36 11.17 15.24 -1.85
CA GLY A 36 11.75 15.51 -0.53
C GLY A 36 13.24 15.75 -0.52
N SER A 37 14.02 15.11 -1.40
CA SER A 37 15.48 15.22 -1.38
C SER A 37 15.98 16.53 -1.95
N PRO A 38 16.91 17.25 -1.25
CA PRO A 38 17.52 18.47 -1.76
C PRO A 38 18.40 18.22 -3.00
N LYS A 39 18.77 16.96 -3.27
CA LYS A 39 19.54 16.55 -4.45
C LYS A 39 18.69 16.57 -5.73
N TRP A 40 17.35 16.67 -5.62
CA TRP A 40 16.43 16.64 -6.76
C TRP A 40 15.88 18.03 -7.12
N PRO A 41 15.84 18.39 -8.44
CA PRO A 41 15.38 19.71 -8.88
C PRO A 41 13.96 20.04 -8.44
N LEU A 42 13.06 19.03 -8.39
CA LEU A 42 11.63 19.24 -8.16
C LEU A 42 11.34 19.83 -6.78
N ARG A 43 12.17 19.50 -5.77
CA ARG A 43 12.07 20.15 -4.45
C ARG A 43 12.31 21.66 -4.52
N LYS A 44 13.19 22.10 -5.40
CA LYS A 44 13.47 23.54 -5.59
C LYS A 44 12.38 24.23 -6.38
N THR A 45 11.79 23.53 -7.35
CA THR A 45 10.69 24.04 -8.18
C THR A 45 9.39 24.18 -7.39
N ILE A 46 9.17 23.30 -6.39
CA ILE A 46 8.00 23.34 -5.49
C ILE A 46 8.54 23.58 -4.06
N PRO A 47 8.78 24.85 -3.66
CA PRO A 47 9.32 25.15 -2.33
C PRO A 47 8.37 24.81 -1.19
N ASP A 48 7.06 24.96 -1.43
CA ASP A 48 6.00 24.70 -0.45
C ASP A 48 5.89 23.22 -0.12
N GLU A 49 6.04 22.86 1.17
CA GLU A 49 6.01 21.49 1.64
C GLU A 49 4.60 20.89 1.57
N ALA A 50 3.57 21.68 1.88
CA ALA A 50 2.19 21.19 1.83
C ALA A 50 1.80 20.85 0.40
N LEU A 51 2.22 21.68 -0.58
CA LEU A 51 1.98 21.39 -1.99
C LEU A 51 2.72 20.12 -2.44
N ARG A 52 3.96 19.89 -2.00
CA ARG A 52 4.68 18.64 -2.30
C ARG A 52 3.95 17.42 -1.75
N ASN A 53 3.42 17.52 -0.53
CA ASN A 53 2.65 16.45 0.11
C ASN A 53 1.34 16.16 -0.65
N VAL A 54 0.66 17.19 -1.14
CA VAL A 54 -0.54 17.02 -2.00
C VAL A 54 -0.17 16.31 -3.30
N VAL A 55 0.90 16.73 -3.97
CA VAL A 55 1.38 16.10 -5.21
C VAL A 55 1.76 14.63 -4.96
N ALA A 56 2.47 14.35 -3.85
CA ALA A 56 2.78 12.98 -3.45
C ALA A 56 1.52 12.15 -3.22
N GLY A 57 0.54 12.70 -2.48
CA GLY A 57 -0.73 12.03 -2.20
C GLY A 57 -1.51 11.69 -3.47
N ILE A 58 -1.58 12.62 -4.43
CA ILE A 58 -2.21 12.37 -5.74
C ILE A 58 -1.46 11.25 -6.48
N GLY A 59 -0.13 11.30 -6.54
CA GLY A 59 0.69 10.29 -7.18
C GLY A 59 0.50 8.90 -6.56
N MET A 60 0.44 8.82 -5.23
CA MET A 60 0.18 7.59 -4.50
C MET A 60 -1.24 7.06 -4.72
N GLY A 61 -2.23 7.96 -4.75
CA GLY A 61 -3.61 7.60 -5.09
C GLY A 61 -3.74 7.02 -6.49
N LEU A 62 -3.11 7.64 -7.49
CA LEU A 62 -3.08 7.13 -8.86
C LEU A 62 -2.34 5.78 -8.96
N THR A 63 -1.26 5.60 -8.21
CA THR A 63 -0.55 4.32 -8.12
C THR A 63 -1.45 3.23 -7.57
N ALA A 64 -2.16 3.50 -6.46
CA ALA A 64 -3.12 2.56 -5.89
C ALA A 64 -4.22 2.19 -6.89
N VAL A 65 -4.82 3.18 -7.56
CA VAL A 65 -5.83 2.95 -8.61
C VAL A 65 -5.26 2.09 -9.73
N GLY A 66 -4.05 2.37 -10.20
CA GLY A 66 -3.39 1.58 -11.24
C GLY A 66 -3.17 0.12 -10.83
N ILE A 67 -2.71 -0.13 -9.60
CA ILE A 67 -2.52 -1.49 -9.07
C ILE A 67 -3.85 -2.20 -8.94
N ILE A 68 -4.86 -1.58 -8.31
CA ILE A 68 -6.19 -2.16 -8.08
C ILE A 68 -6.86 -2.57 -9.40
N HIS A 69 -6.75 -1.72 -10.43
CA HIS A 69 -7.37 -1.97 -11.73
C HIS A 69 -6.52 -2.85 -12.67
N SER A 70 -5.30 -3.17 -12.29
CA SER A 70 -4.46 -4.11 -13.05
C SER A 70 -5.07 -5.51 -13.09
N PRO A 71 -4.72 -6.34 -14.07
CA PRO A 71 -5.16 -7.73 -14.10
C PRO A 71 -4.78 -8.52 -12.84
N TRP A 72 -3.60 -8.23 -12.28
CA TRP A 72 -3.10 -8.89 -11.08
C TRP A 72 -3.81 -8.40 -9.81
N GLY A 73 -4.02 -7.08 -9.68
CA GLY A 73 -4.78 -6.53 -8.57
C GLY A 73 -6.23 -7.01 -8.54
N LYS A 74 -6.87 -7.08 -9.72
CA LYS A 74 -8.24 -7.64 -9.82
C LYS A 74 -8.31 -9.12 -9.44
N ARG A 75 -7.26 -9.87 -9.70
CA ARG A 75 -7.20 -11.30 -9.39
C ARG A 75 -6.90 -11.55 -7.92
N SER A 76 -5.93 -10.85 -7.31
CA SER A 76 -5.58 -11.02 -5.89
C SER A 76 -6.55 -10.33 -4.93
N GLY A 77 -7.33 -9.37 -5.42
CA GLY A 77 -8.15 -8.47 -4.61
C GLY A 77 -7.42 -7.22 -4.15
N ALA A 78 -6.13 -7.07 -4.49
CA ALA A 78 -5.29 -5.91 -4.22
C ALA A 78 -5.40 -5.39 -2.77
N HIS A 79 -5.24 -6.29 -1.79
CA HIS A 79 -5.24 -5.87 -0.39
C HIS A 79 -4.10 -4.91 -0.10
N MET A 80 -2.90 -5.18 -0.63
CA MET A 80 -1.69 -4.33 -0.55
C MET A 80 -1.33 -3.84 0.86
N ASN A 81 -1.98 -4.40 1.87
CA ASN A 81 -1.85 -3.95 3.25
C ASN A 81 -2.26 -5.06 4.22
N PRO A 82 -1.41 -5.45 5.18
CA PRO A 82 -1.76 -6.41 6.21
C PRO A 82 -3.03 -6.07 7.00
N ALA A 83 -3.28 -4.79 7.30
CA ALA A 83 -4.48 -4.37 8.03
C ALA A 83 -5.75 -4.59 7.21
N VAL A 84 -5.71 -4.36 5.90
CA VAL A 84 -6.80 -4.68 4.97
C VAL A 84 -7.04 -6.19 4.97
N THR A 85 -5.98 -6.99 4.84
CA THR A 85 -6.08 -8.45 4.86
C THR A 85 -6.71 -8.98 6.15
N VAL A 86 -6.29 -8.45 7.31
CA VAL A 86 -6.88 -8.81 8.61
C VAL A 86 -8.36 -8.41 8.69
N THR A 87 -8.72 -7.27 8.13
CA THR A 87 -10.12 -6.83 8.09
C THR A 87 -10.98 -7.79 7.26
N PHE A 88 -10.53 -8.19 6.07
CA PHE A 88 -11.26 -9.16 5.25
C PHE A 88 -11.30 -10.56 5.88
N LEU A 89 -10.25 -10.96 6.60
CA LEU A 89 -10.27 -12.18 7.41
C LEU A 89 -11.37 -12.12 8.49
N ARG A 90 -11.46 -11.00 9.23
CA ARG A 90 -12.49 -10.82 10.27
C ARG A 90 -13.91 -10.77 9.73
N LEU A 91 -14.07 -10.30 8.51
CA LEU A 91 -15.35 -10.31 7.78
C LEU A 91 -15.70 -11.68 7.17
N GLY A 92 -14.85 -12.70 7.35
CA GLY A 92 -15.05 -14.03 6.78
C GLY A 92 -14.90 -14.10 5.27
N LYS A 93 -14.27 -13.07 4.66
CA LYS A 93 -14.07 -12.98 3.20
C LYS A 93 -12.72 -13.50 2.72
N THR A 94 -11.83 -13.84 3.64
CA THR A 94 -10.51 -14.42 3.35
C THR A 94 -10.27 -15.58 4.30
N HIS A 95 -9.78 -16.69 3.76
CA HIS A 95 -9.45 -17.87 4.58
C HIS A 95 -8.23 -17.57 5.48
N PRO A 96 -8.14 -18.10 6.72
CA PRO A 96 -7.03 -17.79 7.63
C PRO A 96 -5.64 -18.05 7.09
N TRP A 97 -5.44 -19.15 6.35
CA TRP A 97 -4.15 -19.46 5.74
C TRP A 97 -3.81 -18.50 4.60
N ASP A 98 -4.78 -18.14 3.78
CA ASP A 98 -4.58 -17.14 2.71
C ASP A 98 -4.24 -15.78 3.28
N ALA A 99 -4.90 -15.37 4.37
CA ALA A 99 -4.57 -14.13 5.06
C ALA A 99 -3.13 -14.11 5.58
N LEU A 100 -2.68 -15.22 6.18
CA LEU A 100 -1.29 -15.35 6.62
C LEU A 100 -0.30 -15.25 5.46
N PHE A 101 -0.53 -16.00 4.38
CA PHE A 101 0.35 -15.96 3.21
C PHE A 101 0.33 -14.61 2.50
N TYR A 102 -0.82 -13.92 2.45
CA TYR A 102 -0.91 -12.54 1.98
C TYR A 102 -0.02 -11.61 2.79
N ILE A 103 -0.14 -11.63 4.12
CA ILE A 103 0.65 -10.78 5.01
C ILE A 103 2.15 -11.03 4.83
N VAL A 104 2.57 -12.29 4.75
CA VAL A 104 3.97 -12.66 4.51
C VAL A 104 4.43 -12.14 3.14
N ALA A 105 3.66 -12.39 2.10
CA ALA A 105 3.99 -11.97 0.74
C ALA A 105 4.06 -10.44 0.61
N GLN A 106 3.09 -9.72 1.19
CA GLN A 106 3.06 -8.27 1.24
C GLN A 106 4.30 -7.72 1.97
N THR A 107 4.65 -8.29 3.12
CA THR A 107 5.83 -7.86 3.90
C THR A 107 7.11 -8.04 3.11
N LEU A 108 7.29 -9.21 2.49
CA LEU A 108 8.46 -9.48 1.64
C LEU A 108 8.50 -8.55 0.42
N GLY A 109 7.38 -8.41 -0.29
CA GLY A 109 7.29 -7.56 -1.46
C GLY A 109 7.55 -6.09 -1.13
N GLY A 110 6.94 -5.57 -0.06
CA GLY A 110 7.15 -4.21 0.39
C GLY A 110 8.60 -3.93 0.79
N THR A 111 9.22 -4.86 1.53
CA THR A 111 10.63 -4.76 1.91
C THR A 111 11.54 -4.76 0.68
N LEU A 112 11.31 -5.66 -0.27
CA LEU A 112 12.08 -5.71 -1.52
C LEU A 112 11.90 -4.42 -2.33
N GLY A 113 10.71 -3.83 -2.35
CA GLY A 113 10.44 -2.55 -2.99
C GLY A 113 11.28 -1.42 -2.39
N VAL A 114 11.32 -1.31 -1.06
CA VAL A 114 12.17 -0.32 -0.36
C VAL A 114 13.66 -0.54 -0.65
N LEU A 115 14.12 -1.79 -0.58
CA LEU A 115 15.51 -2.13 -0.87
C LEU A 115 15.89 -1.82 -2.32
N LEU A 116 15.00 -2.06 -3.27
CA LEU A 116 15.20 -1.70 -4.67
C LEU A 116 15.40 -0.18 -4.84
N VAL A 117 14.54 0.63 -4.21
CA VAL A 117 14.69 2.09 -4.26
C VAL A 117 16.00 2.53 -3.61
N ALA A 118 16.37 1.94 -2.47
CA ALA A 118 17.63 2.23 -1.80
C ALA A 118 18.85 1.90 -2.69
N ALA A 119 18.81 0.78 -3.39
CA ALA A 119 19.87 0.38 -4.33
C ALA A 119 19.96 1.30 -5.54
N LEU A 120 18.83 1.79 -6.07
CA LEU A 120 18.80 2.63 -7.27
C LEU A 120 19.08 4.11 -6.98
N LEU A 121 18.54 4.66 -5.88
CA LEU A 121 18.61 6.08 -5.56
C LEU A 121 19.65 6.42 -4.49
N GLY A 122 20.19 5.42 -3.81
CA GLY A 122 21.26 5.57 -2.83
C GLY A 122 20.97 6.63 -1.78
N ALA A 123 21.99 7.46 -1.50
CA ALA A 123 21.93 8.52 -0.50
C ALA A 123 20.84 9.58 -0.72
N ALA A 124 20.23 9.66 -1.89
CA ALA A 124 19.10 10.57 -2.11
C ALA A 124 17.83 10.08 -1.44
N PHE A 125 17.69 8.76 -1.24
CA PHE A 125 16.58 8.10 -0.58
C PHE A 125 16.89 7.73 0.87
N THR A 126 18.12 7.29 1.15
CA THR A 126 18.49 6.76 2.48
C THR A 126 18.83 7.83 3.50
N ASP A 127 19.39 8.97 3.04
CA ASP A 127 19.86 10.04 3.94
C ASP A 127 18.72 11.03 4.28
N PRO A 128 18.88 11.80 5.37
CA PRO A 128 17.96 12.89 5.68
C PRO A 128 17.86 13.90 4.52
N PRO A 129 16.69 14.48 4.30
CA PRO A 129 15.46 14.37 5.08
C PRO A 129 14.52 13.22 4.67
N VAL A 130 14.88 12.42 3.67
CA VAL A 130 13.99 11.37 3.10
C VAL A 130 13.96 10.12 3.98
N THR A 131 15.11 9.66 4.47
CA THR A 131 15.25 8.55 5.44
C THR A 131 14.32 7.37 5.15
N TYR A 132 14.45 6.75 3.96
CA TYR A 132 13.63 5.63 3.49
C TYR A 132 12.12 5.92 3.44
N ALA A 133 11.72 7.18 3.32
CA ALA A 133 10.33 7.63 3.43
C ALA A 133 9.67 7.25 4.78
N THR A 134 10.47 7.17 5.83
CA THR A 134 9.98 6.83 7.18
C THR A 134 9.10 7.96 7.72
N THR A 135 7.90 7.61 8.18
CA THR A 135 7.02 8.56 8.88
C THR A 135 7.54 8.78 10.30
N VAL A 136 7.77 10.05 10.66
CA VAL A 136 8.20 10.45 12.00
C VAL A 136 7.16 11.38 12.61
N PRO A 137 6.87 11.26 13.91
CA PRO A 137 5.99 12.21 14.59
C PRO A 137 6.45 13.65 14.42
N GLY A 138 5.53 14.55 14.07
CA GLY A 138 5.79 15.97 13.96
C GLY A 138 5.91 16.66 15.34
N PRO A 139 5.98 18.02 15.35
CA PRO A 139 6.15 18.80 16.58
C PRO A 139 5.08 18.58 17.65
N ALA A 140 3.88 18.14 17.25
CA ALA A 140 2.78 17.81 18.15
C ALA A 140 2.99 16.51 18.96
N GLY A 141 4.05 15.76 18.65
CA GLY A 141 4.48 14.58 19.39
C GLY A 141 3.79 13.27 18.97
N PRO A 142 4.23 12.15 19.56
CA PRO A 142 3.80 10.81 19.11
C PRO A 142 2.32 10.50 19.37
N VAL A 143 1.73 11.06 20.43
CA VAL A 143 0.30 10.85 20.74
C VAL A 143 -0.58 11.49 19.66
N ALA A 144 -0.28 12.72 19.27
CA ALA A 144 -1.02 13.41 18.21
C ALA A 144 -0.84 12.69 16.87
N ALA A 145 0.38 12.23 16.55
CA ALA A 145 0.64 11.44 15.35
C ALA A 145 -0.15 10.14 15.36
N PHE A 146 -0.18 9.40 16.48
CA PHE A 146 -0.95 8.16 16.61
C PHE A 146 -2.45 8.38 16.39
N LEU A 147 -3.02 9.44 17.00
CA LEU A 147 -4.43 9.77 16.83
C LEU A 147 -4.76 10.17 15.37
N ALA A 148 -3.88 10.94 14.73
CA ALA A 148 -4.04 11.30 13.33
C ALA A 148 -4.00 10.05 12.43
N GLU A 149 -3.03 9.16 12.61
CA GLU A 149 -2.93 7.91 11.86
C GLU A 149 -4.15 7.00 12.10
N LEU A 150 -4.66 6.92 13.32
CA LEU A 150 -5.88 6.17 13.64
C LEU A 150 -7.09 6.71 12.87
N VAL A 151 -7.26 8.03 12.82
CA VAL A 151 -8.37 8.67 12.09
C VAL A 151 -8.21 8.46 10.59
N ILE A 152 -7.02 8.69 10.04
CA ILE A 152 -6.75 8.55 8.59
C ILE A 152 -6.94 7.10 8.15
N SER A 153 -6.37 6.15 8.88
CA SER A 153 -6.49 4.72 8.57
C SER A 153 -7.93 4.22 8.74
N GLY A 154 -8.64 4.70 9.76
CA GLY A 154 -10.05 4.40 9.97
C GLY A 154 -10.94 4.95 8.84
N ALA A 155 -10.71 6.19 8.42
CA ALA A 155 -11.42 6.80 7.29
C ALA A 155 -11.14 6.05 5.98
N LEU A 156 -9.88 5.70 5.72
CA LEU A 156 -9.51 4.91 4.53
C LEU A 156 -10.22 3.54 4.55
N MET A 157 -10.20 2.85 5.68
CA MET A 157 -10.87 1.55 5.81
C MET A 157 -12.38 1.68 5.63
N PHE A 158 -13.00 2.72 6.21
CA PHE A 158 -14.42 2.99 6.01
C PHE A 158 -14.75 3.19 4.52
N VAL A 159 -13.97 4.00 3.81
CA VAL A 159 -14.15 4.22 2.37
C VAL A 159 -14.00 2.89 1.61
N LEU A 160 -12.94 2.12 1.87
CA LEU A 160 -12.73 0.82 1.21
C LEU A 160 -13.90 -0.11 1.40
N LEU A 161 -14.42 -0.23 2.63
CA LEU A 161 -15.54 -1.11 2.94
C LEU A 161 -16.86 -0.61 2.34
N ALA A 162 -17.11 0.70 2.35
CA ALA A 162 -18.29 1.30 1.74
C ALA A 162 -18.32 1.04 0.22
N PHE A 163 -17.17 1.18 -0.45
CA PHE A 163 -17.05 0.87 -1.87
C PHE A 163 -17.20 -0.64 -2.13
N ALA A 164 -16.51 -1.49 -1.34
CA ALA A 164 -16.59 -2.94 -1.49
C ALA A 164 -17.98 -3.49 -1.23
N GLY A 165 -18.77 -2.84 -0.37
CA GLY A 165 -20.15 -3.22 -0.04
C GLY A 165 -21.19 -2.72 -1.05
N SER A 166 -20.84 -1.82 -1.96
CA SER A 166 -21.77 -1.22 -2.91
C SER A 166 -21.68 -1.89 -4.28
N ALA A 167 -22.76 -2.52 -4.74
CA ALA A 167 -22.80 -3.13 -6.08
C ALA A 167 -22.54 -2.13 -7.23
N ARG A 168 -22.85 -0.82 -7.02
CA ARG A 168 -22.59 0.24 -7.99
C ARG A 168 -21.13 0.71 -7.99
N LEU A 169 -20.47 0.65 -6.83
CA LEU A 169 -19.12 1.17 -6.61
C LEU A 169 -18.05 0.08 -6.64
N ALA A 170 -18.43 -1.20 -6.49
CA ALA A 170 -17.50 -2.33 -6.51
C ALA A 170 -16.68 -2.42 -7.80
N GLY A 171 -17.23 -1.96 -8.92
CA GLY A 171 -16.51 -1.82 -10.19
C GLY A 171 -15.38 -0.77 -10.16
N PHE A 172 -15.48 0.23 -9.28
CA PHE A 172 -14.47 1.28 -9.13
C PHE A 172 -13.39 0.92 -8.09
N THR A 173 -13.64 -0.02 -7.20
CA THR A 173 -12.67 -0.43 -6.17
C THR A 173 -11.70 -1.51 -6.62
N GLY A 174 -11.92 -2.13 -7.79
CA GLY A 174 -11.16 -3.33 -8.17
C GLY A 174 -11.38 -4.53 -7.23
N ILE A 175 -12.14 -4.33 -6.17
CA ILE A 175 -12.55 -5.38 -5.24
C ILE A 175 -13.76 -6.08 -5.83
N ALA A 176 -13.57 -6.75 -6.94
CA ALA A 176 -14.44 -7.87 -7.29
C ALA A 176 -14.05 -9.08 -6.40
N ALA A 177 -13.99 -8.84 -5.09
CA ALA A 177 -13.92 -9.86 -4.07
C ALA A 177 -15.27 -10.59 -3.97
N GLY A 178 -15.80 -10.99 -5.08
CA GLY A 178 -17.14 -11.55 -5.13
C GLY A 178 -17.27 -12.85 -5.88
N ARG A 179 -16.19 -13.48 -6.26
CA ARG A 179 -16.26 -14.82 -6.84
C ARG A 179 -15.21 -15.76 -6.24
N TYR A 180 -15.20 -15.85 -4.93
CA TYR A 180 -14.96 -17.15 -4.32
C TYR A 180 -16.31 -17.83 -4.22
N THR A 181 -16.82 -18.31 -5.33
CA THR A 181 -17.83 -19.36 -5.32
C THR A 181 -17.14 -20.61 -4.82
N VAL A 182 -17.66 -21.07 -3.72
CA VAL A 182 -17.65 -22.39 -3.08
C VAL A 182 -17.14 -23.50 -3.99
#